data_0d7b0958a36b4b4faaf1f2ecf5c3522b
#
_entry.id   0d7b0958a36b4b4faaf1f2ecf5c3522b
#
_cell.length_a   1.000
_cell.length_b   1.000
_cell.length_c   1.000
_cell.angle_alpha   90.00
_cell.angle_beta   90.00
_cell.angle_gamma   90.00
#
_symmetry.space_group_name_H-M   'P 1'
#
loop_
_entity.id
_entity.type
_entity.pdbx_description
1 polymer ?
#
loop_
_entity_poly.entity_id
_entity_poly.type
_entity_poly.pdbx_seq_one_letter_code
_entity_poly.pdbx_strand_id
1 'polypeptide(L)'
;MKDRQRPPVLIIGAHRSGTTATARALELVGLQIGQHLDSHREPRPLQKLHEDYLHRTGAAWHHPQPFLKWLESVEGKQDCVSYLRSNVRRDFARTFGYRFNPNGLWLRARLSFGAQWGWKEPRTTLFAPAWLEIFPEARIVHVIRDVNAAASSIRERELKFQAAGDPPTPNLADLDYCRQLVQTYLTAGDRFVHSANYQPIQFEELQANPPAMLERLANFCELRATTRQLASAAASIRPARR
;
A
#
# COMPACT_ATOMS: atom_id res chain seq x y z
N MET A 1 -24.52 -0.02 -19.98
CA MET A 1 -23.57 -1.08 -19.57
C MET A 1 -22.84 -0.53 -18.34
N LYS A 2 -23.16 -1.03 -17.13
CA LYS A 2 -22.39 -0.67 -15.92
C LYS A 2 -20.98 -1.23 -16.10
N ASP A 3 -19.99 -0.35 -16.06
CA ASP A 3 -18.57 -0.72 -16.12
C ASP A 3 -18.28 -1.80 -15.07
N ARG A 4 -17.92 -2.99 -15.54
CA ARG A 4 -17.49 -4.13 -14.70
C ARG A 4 -16.05 -3.93 -14.24
N GLN A 5 -15.76 -2.78 -13.68
CA GLN A 5 -14.45 -2.56 -13.08
C GLN A 5 -14.40 -3.36 -11.78
N ARG A 6 -13.43 -4.26 -11.65
CA ARG A 6 -13.26 -5.07 -10.43
C ARG A 6 -12.91 -4.17 -9.25
N PRO A 7 -13.28 -4.55 -8.03
CA PRO A 7 -12.85 -3.83 -6.83
C PRO A 7 -11.31 -3.83 -6.74
N PRO A 8 -10.71 -2.72 -6.28
CA PRO A 8 -9.26 -2.62 -6.17
C PRO A 8 -8.69 -3.51 -5.06
N VAL A 9 -7.41 -3.87 -5.20
CA VAL A 9 -6.60 -4.47 -4.13
C VAL A 9 -5.76 -3.36 -3.49
N LEU A 10 -5.92 -3.16 -2.19
CA LEU A 10 -5.14 -2.24 -1.38
C LEU A 10 -4.06 -3.04 -0.65
N ILE A 11 -2.79 -2.83 -1.01
CA ILE A 11 -1.67 -3.43 -0.29
C ILE A 11 -1.23 -2.43 0.78
N ILE A 12 -1.58 -2.71 2.02
CA ILE A 12 -1.33 -1.85 3.18
C ILE A 12 -0.28 -2.46 4.12
N GLY A 13 0.16 -1.68 5.09
CA GLY A 13 1.13 -2.05 6.11
C GLY A 13 2.04 -0.88 6.48
N ALA A 14 2.77 -1.02 7.56
CA ALA A 14 3.74 -0.01 7.97
C ALA A 14 4.87 0.17 6.93
N HIS A 15 5.50 1.32 6.93
CA HIS A 15 6.75 1.49 6.20
C HIS A 15 7.76 0.42 6.65
N ARG A 16 8.50 -0.16 5.71
CA ARG A 16 9.52 -1.21 5.93
C ARG A 16 8.96 -2.57 6.37
N SER A 17 7.67 -2.81 6.26
CA SER A 17 7.04 -4.12 6.57
C SER A 17 7.09 -5.14 5.43
N GLY A 18 7.75 -4.85 4.30
CA GLY A 18 7.82 -5.79 3.16
C GLY A 18 6.76 -5.56 2.08
N THR A 19 5.94 -4.52 2.19
CA THR A 19 4.90 -4.16 1.20
C THR A 19 5.43 -4.04 -0.23
N THR A 20 6.68 -3.56 -0.42
CA THR A 20 7.30 -3.46 -1.76
C THR A 20 7.57 -4.84 -2.37
N ALA A 21 8.08 -5.80 -1.59
CA ALA A 21 8.32 -7.16 -2.07
C ALA A 21 7.00 -7.85 -2.42
N THR A 22 6.00 -7.72 -1.55
CA THR A 22 4.64 -8.24 -1.79
C THR A 22 4.02 -7.66 -3.05
N ALA A 23 4.10 -6.33 -3.25
CA ALA A 23 3.57 -5.66 -4.43
C ALA A 23 4.24 -6.16 -5.72
N ARG A 24 5.58 -6.27 -5.73
CA ARG A 24 6.32 -6.81 -6.89
C ARG A 24 5.91 -8.24 -7.22
N ALA A 25 5.77 -9.09 -6.20
CA ALA A 25 5.34 -10.46 -6.40
C ALA A 25 3.91 -10.53 -6.96
N LEU A 26 2.99 -9.72 -6.45
CA LEU A 26 1.61 -9.65 -6.96
C LEU A 26 1.53 -9.09 -8.40
N GLU A 27 2.42 -8.16 -8.79
CA GLU A 27 2.52 -7.73 -10.19
C GLU A 27 2.95 -8.87 -11.12
N LEU A 28 3.93 -9.68 -10.70
CA LEU A 28 4.39 -10.84 -11.48
C LEU A 28 3.28 -11.87 -11.71
N VAL A 29 2.32 -11.95 -10.81
CA VAL A 29 1.14 -12.82 -10.94
C VAL A 29 -0.10 -12.11 -11.52
N GLY A 30 0.06 -10.86 -12.00
CA GLY A 30 -0.94 -10.21 -12.83
C GLY A 30 -1.69 -9.01 -12.23
N LEU A 31 -1.42 -8.62 -10.97
CA LEU A 31 -2.00 -7.41 -10.39
C LEU A 31 -1.48 -6.15 -11.10
N GLN A 32 -2.37 -5.28 -11.52
CA GLN A 32 -2.00 -4.00 -12.12
C GLN A 32 -1.91 -2.92 -11.02
N ILE A 33 -0.70 -2.49 -10.65
CA ILE A 33 -0.51 -1.47 -9.61
C ILE A 33 -0.29 -0.05 -10.16
N GLY A 34 -0.49 0.14 -11.45
CA GLY A 34 -0.43 1.45 -12.08
C GLY A 34 0.89 1.78 -12.76
N GLN A 35 1.00 3.05 -13.16
CA GLN A 35 2.17 3.66 -13.79
C GLN A 35 2.70 4.80 -12.91
N HIS A 36 3.83 5.40 -13.31
CA HIS A 36 4.48 6.47 -12.54
C HIS A 36 4.83 6.06 -11.11
N LEU A 37 5.32 4.82 -10.98
CA LEU A 37 5.75 4.27 -9.71
C LEU A 37 7.14 4.81 -9.34
N ASP A 38 7.35 4.99 -8.04
CA ASP A 38 8.67 5.22 -7.49
C ASP A 38 9.50 3.92 -7.39
N SER A 39 10.69 4.00 -6.82
CA SER A 39 11.56 2.84 -6.58
C SER A 39 10.96 1.80 -5.62
N HIS A 40 9.99 2.21 -4.82
CA HIS A 40 9.27 1.35 -3.87
C HIS A 40 7.96 0.80 -4.41
N ARG A 41 7.69 0.99 -5.70
CA ARG A 41 6.44 0.57 -6.37
C ARG A 41 5.22 1.30 -5.83
N GLU A 42 5.36 2.56 -5.44
CA GLU A 42 4.29 3.42 -4.96
C GLU A 42 3.87 4.38 -6.07
N PRO A 43 2.56 4.49 -6.38
CA PRO A 43 2.09 5.45 -7.37
C PRO A 43 2.29 6.88 -6.87
N ARG A 44 3.18 7.63 -7.50
CA ARG A 44 3.50 9.04 -7.12
C ARG A 44 2.26 9.94 -7.01
N PRO A 45 1.24 9.84 -7.89
CA PRO A 45 0.04 10.65 -7.73
C PRO A 45 -0.71 10.34 -6.43
N LEU A 46 -0.78 9.07 -6.01
CA LEU A 46 -1.42 8.68 -4.75
C LEU A 46 -0.58 9.04 -3.53
N GLN A 47 0.75 8.92 -3.62
CA GLN A 47 1.63 9.43 -2.56
C GLN A 47 1.35 10.90 -2.30
N LYS A 48 1.38 11.71 -3.38
CA LYS A 48 1.12 13.15 -3.27
C LYS A 48 -0.26 13.45 -2.71
N LEU A 49 -1.28 12.71 -3.13
CA LEU A 49 -2.64 12.85 -2.63
C LEU A 49 -2.72 12.65 -1.11
N HIS A 50 -2.08 11.61 -0.59
CA HIS A 50 -2.04 11.35 0.84
C HIS A 50 -1.17 12.37 1.59
N GLU A 51 0.00 12.73 1.06
CA GLU A 51 0.88 13.73 1.66
C GLU A 51 0.20 15.10 1.77
N ASP A 52 -0.42 15.58 0.69
CA ASP A 52 -1.12 16.86 0.67
C ASP A 52 -2.24 16.90 1.74
N TYR A 53 -2.96 15.79 1.94
CA TYR A 53 -4.00 15.74 2.95
C TYR A 53 -3.45 15.62 4.38
N LEU A 54 -2.41 14.83 4.60
CA LEU A 54 -1.73 14.76 5.89
C LEU A 54 -1.23 16.14 6.32
N HIS A 55 -0.57 16.87 5.42
CA HIS A 55 -0.09 18.22 5.70
C HIS A 55 -1.23 19.19 6.08
N ARG A 56 -2.40 19.09 5.44
CA ARG A 56 -3.58 19.92 5.79
C ARG A 56 -4.07 19.69 7.22
N THR A 57 -3.84 18.50 7.75
CA THR A 57 -4.22 18.14 9.14
C THR A 57 -3.05 18.31 10.13
N GLY A 58 -1.92 18.89 9.71
CA GLY A 58 -0.71 19.02 10.54
C GLY A 58 0.00 17.70 10.79
N ALA A 59 -0.28 16.68 9.97
CA ALA A 59 0.29 15.34 10.09
C ALA A 59 1.33 15.06 9.00
N ALA A 60 2.08 13.99 9.21
CA ALA A 60 2.99 13.40 8.25
C ALA A 60 2.97 11.87 8.38
N TRP A 61 3.54 11.14 7.41
CA TRP A 61 3.60 9.68 7.48
C TRP A 61 4.33 9.19 8.74
N HIS A 62 5.33 9.93 9.20
CA HIS A 62 6.09 9.65 10.42
C HIS A 62 5.47 10.28 11.68
N HIS A 63 4.47 11.12 11.53
CA HIS A 63 3.71 11.74 12.62
C HIS A 63 2.21 11.72 12.29
N PRO A 64 1.54 10.56 12.30
CA PRO A 64 0.17 10.41 11.83
C PRO A 64 -0.91 10.83 12.85
N GLN A 65 -0.57 11.06 14.12
CA GLN A 65 -1.52 11.28 15.20
C GLN A 65 -2.54 12.40 14.95
N PRO A 66 -2.16 13.60 14.43
CA PRO A 66 -3.14 14.65 14.18
C PRO A 66 -4.20 14.22 13.16
N PHE A 67 -3.80 13.51 12.10
CA PHE A 67 -4.73 12.97 11.11
C PHE A 67 -5.63 11.87 11.67
N LEU A 68 -5.09 10.94 12.45
CA LEU A 68 -5.89 9.87 13.06
C LEU A 68 -6.93 10.46 14.02
N LYS A 69 -6.55 11.44 14.82
CA LYS A 69 -7.48 12.16 15.69
C LYS A 69 -8.56 12.91 14.89
N TRP A 70 -8.20 13.53 13.76
CA TRP A 70 -9.14 14.17 12.86
C TRP A 70 -10.16 13.19 12.31
N LEU A 71 -9.72 11.99 11.91
CA LEU A 71 -10.59 10.93 11.41
C LEU A 71 -11.55 10.31 12.46
N GLU A 72 -11.35 10.57 13.76
CA GLU A 72 -12.29 10.13 14.79
C GLU A 72 -13.59 10.95 14.76
N SER A 73 -13.53 12.19 14.27
CA SER A 73 -14.71 13.04 14.10
C SER A 73 -15.50 12.67 12.83
N VAL A 74 -16.81 12.88 12.88
CA VAL A 74 -17.69 12.71 11.70
C VAL A 74 -17.29 13.68 10.59
N GLU A 75 -16.98 14.92 10.95
CA GLU A 75 -16.55 15.97 10.02
C GLU A 75 -15.24 15.59 9.32
N GLY A 76 -14.24 15.16 10.09
CA GLY A 76 -12.94 14.74 9.54
C GLY A 76 -13.04 13.57 8.58
N LYS A 77 -13.88 12.58 8.90
CA LYS A 77 -14.18 11.48 8.00
C LYS A 77 -14.81 11.95 6.69
N GLN A 78 -15.84 12.79 6.77
CA GLN A 78 -16.55 13.30 5.60
C GLN A 78 -15.65 14.18 4.73
N ASP A 79 -14.84 15.05 5.35
CA ASP A 79 -13.87 15.89 4.63
C ASP A 79 -12.82 15.03 3.92
N CYS A 80 -12.24 14.04 4.60
CA CYS A 80 -11.28 13.13 4.00
C CYS A 80 -11.85 12.37 2.79
N VAL A 81 -13.04 11.78 2.94
CA VAL A 81 -13.74 11.09 1.84
C VAL A 81 -14.03 12.03 0.68
N SER A 82 -14.51 13.24 0.95
CA SER A 82 -14.81 14.26 -0.07
C SER A 82 -13.55 14.68 -0.81
N TYR A 83 -12.46 14.91 -0.09
CA TYR A 83 -11.16 15.23 -0.67
C TYR A 83 -10.66 14.11 -1.59
N LEU A 84 -10.66 12.87 -1.12
CA LEU A 84 -10.25 11.72 -1.93
C LEU A 84 -11.13 11.57 -3.16
N ARG A 85 -12.48 11.65 -3.03
CA ARG A 85 -13.42 11.56 -4.16
C ARG A 85 -13.18 12.64 -5.22
N SER A 86 -12.93 13.86 -4.79
CA SER A 86 -12.71 15.00 -5.71
C SER A 86 -11.43 14.85 -6.53
N ASN A 87 -10.41 14.20 -5.96
CA ASN A 87 -9.10 14.07 -6.58
C ASN A 87 -8.89 12.70 -7.26
N VAL A 88 -9.64 11.67 -6.84
CA VAL A 88 -9.44 10.29 -7.29
C VAL A 88 -9.48 10.16 -8.82
N ARG A 89 -10.44 10.79 -9.49
CA ARG A 89 -10.55 10.70 -10.97
C ARG A 89 -9.29 11.18 -11.67
N ARG A 90 -8.76 12.33 -11.26
CA ARG A 90 -7.54 12.92 -11.83
C ARG A 90 -6.30 12.06 -11.55
N ASP A 91 -6.16 11.60 -10.32
CA ASP A 91 -4.94 10.95 -9.86
C ASP A 91 -4.96 9.45 -10.23
N PHE A 92 -6.13 8.84 -10.33
CA PHE A 92 -6.28 7.52 -10.96
C PHE A 92 -6.02 7.56 -12.45
N ALA A 93 -6.48 8.60 -13.15
CA ALA A 93 -6.13 8.80 -14.54
C ALA A 93 -4.61 8.87 -14.74
N ARG A 94 -3.89 9.54 -13.85
CA ARG A 94 -2.43 9.61 -13.86
C ARG A 94 -1.77 8.29 -13.47
N THR A 95 -2.33 7.59 -12.50
CA THR A 95 -1.80 6.32 -11.99
C THR A 95 -2.03 5.17 -12.96
N PHE A 96 -3.20 5.08 -13.58
CA PHE A 96 -3.61 3.95 -14.42
C PHE A 96 -3.66 4.29 -15.92
N GLY A 97 -3.02 5.38 -16.34
CA GLY A 97 -2.71 5.58 -17.77
C GLY A 97 -3.77 6.23 -18.61
N TYR A 98 -4.50 7.20 -18.11
CA TYR A 98 -5.42 8.02 -18.91
C TYR A 98 -4.72 9.01 -19.87
N ARG A 99 -3.40 8.98 -19.99
CA ARG A 99 -2.68 9.76 -21.01
C ARG A 99 -2.45 8.97 -22.28
N PHE A 100 -2.42 9.66 -23.41
CA PHE A 100 -2.21 9.19 -24.77
C PHE A 100 -0.78 8.62 -25.01
N ASN A 101 -0.35 7.67 -24.17
CA ASN A 101 0.84 6.89 -24.44
C ASN A 101 0.44 5.42 -24.65
N PRO A 102 1.19 4.62 -25.45
CA PRO A 102 0.84 3.24 -25.75
C PRO A 102 0.66 2.37 -24.50
N ASN A 103 1.48 2.59 -23.47
CA ASN A 103 1.40 1.84 -22.21
C ASN A 103 0.12 2.16 -21.41
N GLY A 104 -0.33 3.42 -21.44
CA GLY A 104 -1.57 3.84 -20.79
C GLY A 104 -2.81 3.30 -21.49
N LEU A 105 -2.82 3.28 -22.82
CA LEU A 105 -3.90 2.69 -23.61
C LEU A 105 -3.99 1.18 -23.36
N TRP A 106 -2.85 0.49 -23.31
CA TRP A 106 -2.79 -0.94 -23.02
C TRP A 106 -3.29 -1.29 -21.61
N LEU A 107 -2.88 -0.53 -20.60
CA LEU A 107 -3.35 -0.71 -19.24
C LEU A 107 -4.86 -0.48 -19.13
N ARG A 108 -5.37 0.59 -19.75
CA ARG A 108 -6.80 0.89 -19.82
C ARG A 108 -7.58 -0.25 -20.48
N ALA A 109 -7.09 -0.78 -21.60
CA ALA A 109 -7.70 -1.93 -22.27
C ALA A 109 -7.77 -3.13 -21.31
N ARG A 110 -6.67 -3.49 -20.65
CA ARG A 110 -6.67 -4.60 -19.68
C ARG A 110 -7.67 -4.41 -18.54
N LEU A 111 -7.77 -3.21 -17.99
CA LEU A 111 -8.74 -2.91 -16.93
C LEU A 111 -10.17 -3.00 -17.46
N SER A 112 -10.45 -2.54 -18.68
CA SER A 112 -11.75 -2.68 -19.33
C SER A 112 -12.12 -4.15 -19.62
N PHE A 113 -11.12 -5.03 -19.82
CA PHE A 113 -11.30 -6.48 -19.94
C PHE A 113 -11.29 -7.21 -18.59
N GLY A 114 -11.42 -6.50 -17.46
CA GLY A 114 -11.55 -7.06 -16.12
C GLY A 114 -10.25 -7.56 -15.50
N ALA A 115 -9.10 -6.99 -15.88
CA ALA A 115 -7.85 -7.23 -15.16
C ALA A 115 -7.96 -6.74 -13.72
N GLN A 116 -7.41 -7.50 -12.77
CA GLN A 116 -7.35 -7.09 -11.39
C GLN A 116 -6.37 -5.95 -11.21
N TRP A 117 -6.74 -4.93 -10.43
CA TRP A 117 -5.98 -3.72 -10.20
C TRP A 117 -5.93 -3.34 -8.74
N GLY A 118 -5.01 -2.47 -8.39
CA GLY A 118 -4.86 -1.98 -7.03
C GLY A 118 -3.64 -1.09 -6.89
N TRP A 119 -3.24 -0.82 -5.69
CA TRP A 119 -2.02 -0.06 -5.42
C TRP A 119 -1.37 -0.45 -4.11
N LYS A 120 -0.10 -0.13 -3.99
CA LYS A 120 0.67 -0.19 -2.76
C LYS A 120 1.18 1.20 -2.41
N GLU A 121 0.78 1.66 -1.25
CA GLU A 121 1.29 2.89 -0.65
C GLU A 121 1.05 2.81 0.86
N PRO A 122 2.09 2.83 1.72
CA PRO A 122 1.94 2.57 3.16
C PRO A 122 0.95 3.50 3.86
N ARG A 123 0.88 4.78 3.46
CA ARG A 123 -0.09 5.74 4.03
C ARG A 123 -1.54 5.34 3.77
N THR A 124 -1.81 4.54 2.72
CA THR A 124 -3.15 3.96 2.49
C THR A 124 -3.67 3.24 3.73
N THR A 125 -2.79 2.68 4.57
CA THR A 125 -3.16 2.06 5.85
C THR A 125 -3.94 3.02 6.75
N LEU A 126 -3.51 4.27 6.81
CA LEU A 126 -4.14 5.32 7.61
C LEU A 126 -5.45 5.80 6.96
N PHE A 127 -5.47 5.86 5.63
CA PHE A 127 -6.60 6.32 4.83
C PHE A 127 -7.61 5.22 4.49
N ALA A 128 -7.34 3.96 4.85
CA ALA A 128 -8.17 2.82 4.45
C ALA A 128 -9.65 2.98 4.82
N PRO A 129 -10.05 3.55 5.99
CA PRO A 129 -11.45 3.80 6.28
C PRO A 129 -12.13 4.70 5.23
N ALA A 130 -11.46 5.75 4.78
CA ALA A 130 -11.99 6.67 3.78
C ALA A 130 -11.98 6.04 2.36
N TRP A 131 -10.97 5.21 2.05
CA TRP A 131 -10.95 4.48 0.78
C TRP A 131 -12.07 3.44 0.68
N LEU A 132 -12.45 2.79 1.79
CA LEU A 132 -13.56 1.84 1.81
C LEU A 132 -14.92 2.52 1.65
N GLU A 133 -15.07 3.80 2.00
CA GLU A 133 -16.28 4.58 1.65
C GLU A 133 -16.39 4.86 0.14
N ILE A 134 -15.26 4.82 -0.57
CA ILE A 134 -15.21 5.03 -2.03
C ILE A 134 -15.28 3.69 -2.77
N PHE A 135 -14.62 2.67 -2.25
CA PHE A 135 -14.54 1.31 -2.78
C PHE A 135 -14.93 0.28 -1.71
N PRO A 136 -16.22 0.13 -1.39
CA PRO A 136 -16.67 -0.74 -0.30
C PRO A 136 -16.27 -2.21 -0.44
N GLU A 137 -16.08 -2.66 -1.69
CA GLU A 137 -15.69 -4.04 -2.00
C GLU A 137 -14.17 -4.20 -2.21
N ALA A 138 -13.37 -3.16 -1.91
CA ALA A 138 -11.91 -3.26 -2.03
C ALA A 138 -11.37 -4.41 -1.20
N ARG A 139 -10.39 -5.14 -1.76
CA ARG A 139 -9.66 -6.18 -1.04
C ARG A 139 -8.44 -5.59 -0.36
N ILE A 140 -8.24 -5.92 0.89
CA ILE A 140 -7.12 -5.43 1.68
C ILE A 140 -6.12 -6.58 1.89
N VAL A 141 -4.91 -6.44 1.37
CA VAL A 141 -3.75 -7.26 1.70
C VAL A 141 -2.93 -6.47 2.73
N HIS A 142 -2.99 -6.90 4.00
CA HIS A 142 -2.26 -6.25 5.08
C HIS A 142 -0.94 -6.97 5.35
N VAL A 143 0.17 -6.35 4.97
CA VAL A 143 1.51 -6.90 5.18
C VAL A 143 2.00 -6.50 6.57
N ILE A 144 2.13 -7.47 7.42
CA ILE A 144 2.55 -7.37 8.82
C ILE A 144 4.00 -7.86 8.91
N ARG A 145 4.82 -7.17 9.66
CA ARG A 145 6.19 -7.56 9.97
C ARG A 145 6.45 -7.39 11.46
N ASP A 146 7.39 -8.16 11.99
CA ASP A 146 7.87 -7.96 13.37
C ASP A 146 8.18 -6.47 13.63
N VAL A 147 7.63 -5.96 14.73
CA VAL A 147 7.68 -4.53 15.07
C VAL A 147 9.13 -4.04 15.23
N ASN A 148 9.98 -4.85 15.88
CA ASN A 148 11.37 -4.46 16.11
C ASN A 148 12.15 -4.46 14.79
N ALA A 149 11.92 -5.45 13.92
CA ALA A 149 12.56 -5.54 12.62
C ALA A 149 12.14 -4.40 11.68
N ALA A 150 10.86 -4.02 11.67
CA ALA A 150 10.37 -2.90 10.89
C ALA A 150 10.90 -1.56 11.44
N ALA A 151 10.84 -1.34 12.76
CA ALA A 151 11.33 -0.14 13.43
C ALA A 151 12.83 0.06 13.23
N SER A 152 13.64 -0.98 13.43
CA SER A 152 15.09 -0.95 13.16
C SER A 152 15.37 -0.57 11.70
N SER A 153 14.62 -1.12 10.75
CA SER A 153 14.78 -0.81 9.34
C SER A 153 14.37 0.64 8.98
N ILE A 154 13.42 1.23 9.68
CA ILE A 154 13.05 2.65 9.54
C ILE A 154 14.22 3.51 10.04
N ARG A 155 14.68 3.26 11.26
CA ARG A 155 15.79 3.98 11.88
C ARG A 155 17.08 3.89 11.07
N GLU A 156 17.46 2.70 10.64
CA GLU A 156 18.66 2.50 9.82
C GLU A 156 18.61 3.29 8.52
N ARG A 157 17.45 3.36 7.87
CA ARG A 157 17.27 4.17 6.67
C ARG A 157 17.46 5.65 6.97
N GLU A 158 16.88 6.13 8.06
CA GLU A 158 17.00 7.52 8.50
C GLU A 158 18.47 7.89 8.76
N LEU A 159 19.18 7.07 9.53
CA LEU A 159 20.59 7.29 9.83
C LEU A 159 21.47 7.29 8.56
N LYS A 160 21.14 6.48 7.54
CA LYS A 160 21.82 6.50 6.25
C LYS A 160 21.59 7.80 5.48
N PHE A 161 20.36 8.33 5.50
CA PHE A 161 20.05 9.62 4.87
C PHE A 161 20.78 10.76 5.56
N GLN A 162 20.77 10.80 6.90
CA GLN A 162 21.53 11.79 7.66
C GLN A 162 23.04 11.71 7.37
N ALA A 163 23.60 10.51 7.30
CA ALA A 163 24.99 10.30 6.93
C ALA A 163 25.33 10.73 5.48
N ALA A 164 24.34 10.76 4.59
CA ALA A 164 24.45 11.26 3.23
C ALA A 164 24.24 12.78 3.11
N GLY A 165 23.96 13.48 4.23
CA GLY A 165 23.77 14.93 4.28
C GLY A 165 22.31 15.38 4.12
N ASP A 166 21.35 14.44 4.08
CA ASP A 166 19.94 14.80 4.06
C ASP A 166 19.49 15.36 5.44
N PRO A 167 18.55 16.31 5.47
CA PRO A 167 18.02 16.84 6.72
C PRO A 167 17.32 15.74 7.53
N PRO A 168 17.51 15.71 8.87
CA PRO A 168 16.91 14.69 9.71
C PRO A 168 15.37 14.76 9.70
N THR A 169 14.73 13.60 9.55
CA THR A 169 13.30 13.50 9.78
C THR A 169 13.05 13.44 11.29
N PRO A 170 12.17 14.29 11.85
CA PRO A 170 11.94 14.33 13.29
C PRO A 170 11.65 12.95 13.89
N ASN A 171 12.34 12.64 14.98
CA ASN A 171 12.19 11.44 15.82
C ASN A 171 12.55 10.09 15.17
N LEU A 172 12.84 10.00 13.87
CA LEU A 172 13.12 8.70 13.23
C LEU A 172 14.50 8.11 13.57
N ALA A 173 15.38 8.87 14.21
CA ALA A 173 16.62 8.33 14.79
C ALA A 173 16.37 7.61 16.14
N ASP A 174 15.23 7.83 16.77
CA ASP A 174 14.80 7.15 17.99
C ASP A 174 14.11 5.81 17.65
N LEU A 175 14.63 4.72 18.21
CA LEU A 175 14.09 3.38 17.96
C LEU A 175 12.73 3.16 18.61
N ASP A 176 12.49 3.72 19.79
CA ASP A 176 11.22 3.55 20.49
C ASP A 176 10.11 4.34 19.79
N TYR A 177 10.44 5.52 19.29
CA TYR A 177 9.53 6.26 18.42
C TYR A 177 9.19 5.45 17.15
N CYS A 178 10.19 4.84 16.50
CA CYS A 178 9.95 3.98 15.34
C CYS A 178 9.06 2.77 15.67
N ARG A 179 9.22 2.15 16.86
CA ARG A 179 8.33 1.07 17.33
C ARG A 179 6.88 1.54 17.49
N GLN A 180 6.68 2.68 18.13
CA GLN A 180 5.36 3.30 18.31
C GLN A 180 4.73 3.64 16.95
N LEU A 181 5.51 4.16 16.01
CA LEU A 181 5.06 4.45 14.65
C LEU A 181 4.59 3.18 13.93
N VAL A 182 5.39 2.10 13.96
CA VAL A 182 5.01 0.80 13.37
C VAL A 182 3.74 0.28 14.02
N GLN A 183 3.63 0.32 15.35
CA GLN A 183 2.44 -0.12 16.09
C GLN A 183 1.20 0.69 15.70
N THR A 184 1.34 2.00 15.48
CA THR A 184 0.23 2.86 15.00
C THR A 184 -0.31 2.39 13.65
N TYR A 185 0.58 2.05 12.71
CA TYR A 185 0.17 1.52 11.40
C TYR A 185 -0.46 0.12 11.52
N LEU A 186 0.06 -0.75 12.38
CA LEU A 186 -0.53 -2.07 12.62
C LEU A 186 -1.94 -1.94 13.16
N THR A 187 -2.13 -1.14 14.23
CA THR A 187 -3.45 -0.89 14.80
C THR A 187 -4.44 -0.30 13.79
N ALA A 188 -3.97 0.59 12.90
CA ALA A 188 -4.81 1.15 11.84
C ALA A 188 -5.24 0.07 10.83
N GLY A 189 -4.35 -0.87 10.50
CA GLY A 189 -4.65 -1.98 9.59
C GLY A 189 -5.53 -3.07 10.21
N ASP A 190 -5.36 -3.35 11.50
CA ASP A 190 -6.09 -4.40 12.22
C ASP A 190 -7.59 -4.09 12.39
N ARG A 191 -8.00 -2.82 12.20
CA ARG A 191 -9.42 -2.44 12.19
C ARG A 191 -10.27 -3.21 11.18
N PHE A 192 -9.64 -3.84 10.19
CA PHE A 192 -10.31 -4.58 9.11
C PHE A 192 -10.31 -6.10 9.31
N VAL A 193 -9.75 -6.61 10.40
CA VAL A 193 -9.56 -8.06 10.63
C VAL A 193 -10.83 -8.90 10.52
N HIS A 194 -12.00 -8.31 10.78
CA HIS A 194 -13.30 -8.98 10.67
C HIS A 194 -13.97 -8.83 9.29
N SER A 195 -13.33 -8.12 8.35
CA SER A 195 -13.86 -7.98 6.99
C SER A 195 -13.56 -9.23 6.17
N ALA A 196 -14.55 -9.72 5.42
CA ALA A 196 -14.37 -10.81 4.46
C ALA A 196 -13.37 -10.47 3.34
N ASN A 197 -13.15 -9.17 3.09
CA ASN A 197 -12.23 -8.66 2.09
C ASN A 197 -10.86 -8.28 2.69
N TYR A 198 -10.46 -8.90 3.79
CA TYR A 198 -9.18 -8.64 4.46
C TYR A 198 -8.33 -9.91 4.55
N GLN A 199 -7.10 -9.81 4.13
CA GLN A 199 -6.11 -10.88 4.14
C GLN A 199 -4.81 -10.38 4.80
N PRO A 200 -4.56 -10.72 6.07
CA PRO A 200 -3.27 -10.47 6.70
C PRO A 200 -2.23 -11.46 6.16
N ILE A 201 -0.99 -10.98 6.08
CA ILE A 201 0.17 -11.78 5.71
C ILE A 201 1.36 -11.37 6.58
N GLN A 202 1.93 -12.33 7.29
CA GLN A 202 3.20 -12.12 7.97
C GLN A 202 4.32 -12.14 6.94
N PHE A 203 5.15 -11.09 6.93
CA PHE A 203 6.23 -10.98 5.94
C PHE A 203 7.27 -12.08 6.12
N GLU A 204 7.50 -12.49 7.34
CA GLU A 204 8.39 -13.61 7.68
C GLU A 204 7.87 -14.94 7.12
N GLU A 205 6.55 -15.19 7.14
CA GLU A 205 5.94 -16.37 6.50
C GLU A 205 6.08 -16.31 4.98
N LEU A 206 5.89 -15.12 4.38
CA LEU A 206 6.11 -14.92 2.95
C LEU A 206 7.56 -15.23 2.55
N GLN A 207 8.54 -14.90 3.42
CA GLN A 207 9.94 -15.20 3.18
C GLN A 207 10.28 -16.68 3.40
N ALA A 208 9.62 -17.33 4.35
CA ALA A 208 9.87 -18.74 4.69
C ALA A 208 9.22 -19.70 3.67
N ASN A 209 8.04 -19.38 3.17
CA ASN A 209 7.30 -20.22 2.22
C ASN A 209 6.64 -19.37 1.12
N PRO A 210 7.44 -18.74 0.22
CA PRO A 210 6.90 -17.86 -0.82
C PRO A 210 5.86 -18.52 -1.74
N PRO A 211 6.02 -19.78 -2.20
CA PRO A 211 5.05 -20.39 -3.11
C PRO A 211 3.64 -20.47 -2.52
N ALA A 212 3.49 -21.06 -1.33
CA ALA A 212 2.19 -21.23 -0.70
C ALA A 212 1.53 -19.88 -0.35
N MET A 213 2.32 -18.94 0.15
CA MET A 213 1.80 -17.62 0.51
C MET A 213 1.37 -16.81 -0.73
N LEU A 214 2.09 -16.91 -1.84
CA LEU A 214 1.72 -16.24 -3.09
C LEU A 214 0.51 -16.87 -3.75
N GLU A 215 0.34 -18.19 -3.69
CA GLU A 215 -0.87 -18.86 -4.13
C GLU A 215 -2.09 -18.38 -3.33
N ARG A 216 -1.98 -18.33 -2.00
CA ARG A 216 -3.03 -17.79 -1.11
C ARG A 216 -3.39 -16.35 -1.47
N LEU A 217 -2.39 -15.49 -1.69
CA LEU A 217 -2.61 -14.09 -2.07
C LEU A 217 -3.21 -13.95 -3.47
N ALA A 218 -2.76 -14.75 -4.44
CA ALA A 218 -3.30 -14.75 -5.78
C ALA A 218 -4.78 -15.13 -5.78
N ASN A 219 -5.15 -16.17 -5.02
CA ASN A 219 -6.54 -16.58 -4.88
C ASN A 219 -7.39 -15.49 -4.20
N PHE A 220 -6.91 -14.91 -3.09
CA PHE A 220 -7.60 -13.81 -2.42
C PHE A 220 -7.81 -12.60 -3.33
N CYS A 221 -6.82 -12.24 -4.12
CA CYS A 221 -6.88 -11.14 -5.07
C CYS A 221 -7.58 -11.51 -6.39
N GLU A 222 -8.10 -12.73 -6.54
CA GLU A 222 -8.69 -13.27 -7.80
C GLU A 222 -7.78 -13.11 -9.02
N LEU A 223 -6.49 -13.33 -8.82
CA LEU A 223 -5.51 -13.32 -9.90
C LEU A 223 -5.44 -14.67 -10.57
N ARG A 224 -5.53 -14.68 -11.90
CA ARG A 224 -5.37 -15.89 -12.70
C ARG A 224 -3.89 -16.10 -13.02
N ALA A 225 -3.14 -16.57 -12.00
CA ALA A 225 -1.71 -16.82 -12.14
C ALA A 225 -1.44 -18.23 -12.70
N THR A 226 -0.50 -18.31 -13.64
CA THR A 226 0.05 -19.60 -14.10
C THR A 226 1.09 -20.10 -13.09
N THR A 227 1.35 -21.41 -13.08
CA THR A 227 2.41 -22.03 -12.25
C THR A 227 3.77 -21.33 -12.48
N ARG A 228 4.09 -20.98 -13.75
CA ARG A 228 5.33 -20.26 -14.08
C ARG A 228 5.38 -18.87 -13.46
N GLN A 229 4.27 -18.14 -13.46
CA GLN A 229 4.20 -16.81 -12.84
C GLN A 229 4.36 -16.90 -11.32
N LEU A 230 3.70 -17.88 -10.66
CA LEU A 230 3.85 -18.11 -9.23
C LEU A 230 5.29 -18.47 -8.87
N ALA A 231 5.95 -19.35 -9.64
CA ALA A 231 7.35 -19.68 -9.44
C ALA A 231 8.28 -18.47 -9.58
N SER A 232 8.05 -17.63 -10.63
CA SER A 232 8.82 -16.39 -10.85
C SER A 232 8.61 -15.39 -9.69
N ALA A 233 7.38 -15.23 -9.24
CA ALA A 233 7.04 -14.37 -8.12
C ALA A 233 7.70 -14.87 -6.82
N ALA A 234 7.66 -16.17 -6.55
CA ALA A 234 8.31 -16.77 -5.39
C ALA A 234 9.84 -16.54 -5.40
N ALA A 235 10.48 -16.70 -6.55
CA ALA A 235 11.91 -16.45 -6.71
C ALA A 235 12.29 -14.97 -6.50
N SER A 236 11.35 -14.03 -6.64
CA SER A 236 11.57 -12.60 -6.39
C SER A 236 11.60 -12.22 -4.90
N ILE A 237 11.08 -13.08 -4.02
CA ILE A 237 11.07 -12.87 -2.58
C ILE A 237 12.44 -13.28 -2.04
N ARG A 238 13.15 -12.31 -1.45
CA ARG A 238 14.44 -12.60 -0.82
C ARG A 238 14.24 -13.27 0.54
N PRO A 239 14.98 -14.34 0.84
CA PRO A 239 14.94 -14.95 2.17
C PRO A 239 15.36 -13.94 3.25
N ALA A 240 14.92 -14.17 4.48
CA ALA A 240 15.40 -13.40 5.63
C ALA A 240 16.94 -13.48 5.69
N ARG A 241 17.59 -12.33 5.92
CA ARG A 241 19.03 -12.35 6.22
C ARG A 241 19.20 -12.97 7.60
N ARG A 242 19.98 -14.02 7.67
CA ARG A 242 20.40 -14.66 8.93
C ARG A 242 21.31 -13.71 9.71
#